data_883870296c825406fc66e915535e6e01
#
_entry.id   883870296c825406fc66e915535e6e01
#
_cell.length_a   1.000
_cell.length_b   1.000
_cell.length_c   1.000
_cell.angle_alpha   90.00
_cell.angle_beta   90.00
_cell.angle_gamma   90.00
#
_symmetry.space_group_name_H-M   'P 1'
#
loop_
_entity.id
_entity.type
_entity.pdbx_description
1 polymer ?
#
loop_
_entity_poly.entity_id
_entity_poly.type
_entity_poly.pdbx_seq_one_letter_code
_entity_poly.pdbx_strand_id
1 'polypeptide(L)'
;MTALNRVPSLMARAGTASALTIAAVGGSLVVPGAAGEAAAATHATKALKIAASKRGAPYAWGATGPYRFDCSGLTLYSFKKAGKKLPRTAAQQYNKTRHISAKSRRAGDLVFFHSGRSVYHVGIYAGKGKIWHAPKTGDVVRLQKIWTSNVWYGRVK
;
A
#
# COMPACT_ATOMS: atom_id res chain seq x y z
N MET A 1 14.27 -35.81 -75.92
CA MET A 1 12.93 -35.45 -76.35
C MET A 1 12.47 -34.35 -75.36
N THR A 2 12.73 -33.10 -75.70
CA THR A 2 11.78 -32.10 -76.26
C THR A 2 10.56 -31.98 -75.37
N ALA A 3 10.23 -30.89 -74.73
CA ALA A 3 9.93 -29.53 -75.13
C ALA A 3 9.68 -28.73 -73.85
N LEU A 4 10.25 -27.56 -73.67
CA LEU A 4 9.75 -26.22 -74.02
C LEU A 4 8.25 -25.97 -73.76
N ASN A 5 7.90 -25.14 -72.77
CA ASN A 5 7.35 -23.82 -73.09
C ASN A 5 6.70 -23.09 -71.89
N ARG A 6 7.06 -21.93 -71.76
CA ARG A 6 6.37 -20.62 -71.79
C ARG A 6 5.89 -20.07 -70.42
N VAL A 7 6.59 -19.00 -70.11
CA VAL A 7 6.08 -17.89 -69.30
C VAL A 7 5.01 -17.13 -70.08
N PRO A 8 4.05 -16.56 -69.45
CA PRO A 8 3.80 -15.14 -69.64
C PRO A 8 3.79 -14.32 -68.38
N SER A 9 4.57 -13.29 -68.40
CA SER A 9 4.41 -12.07 -67.66
C SER A 9 3.03 -11.50 -67.89
N LEU A 10 2.42 -10.88 -66.83
CA LEU A 10 1.63 -9.69 -67.04
C LEU A 10 1.15 -9.07 -65.71
N MET A 11 1.56 -7.85 -65.60
CA MET A 11 0.85 -6.67 -65.12
C MET A 11 0.76 -6.38 -63.66
N ALA A 12 1.56 -5.42 -63.36
CA ALA A 12 1.43 -4.47 -62.27
C ALA A 12 0.00 -3.89 -62.17
N ARG A 13 -0.58 -3.93 -61.00
CA ARG A 13 -1.61 -2.97 -60.64
C ARG A 13 -1.15 -2.27 -59.38
N ALA A 14 -0.82 -1.00 -59.55
CA ALA A 14 -0.64 -0.04 -58.48
C ALA A 14 -1.96 0.08 -57.72
N GLY A 15 -2.01 -0.39 -56.50
CA GLY A 15 -3.07 -0.12 -55.52
C GLY A 15 -2.54 0.88 -54.52
N THR A 16 -3.03 2.10 -54.60
CA THR A 16 -2.79 3.16 -53.63
C THR A 16 -3.34 2.73 -52.28
N ALA A 17 -2.46 2.33 -51.39
CA ALA A 17 -2.81 2.13 -49.99
C ALA A 17 -2.88 3.51 -49.32
N SER A 18 -4.10 4.01 -49.14
CA SER A 18 -4.35 5.14 -48.26
C SER A 18 -3.99 4.74 -46.83
N ALA A 19 -2.90 5.27 -46.35
CA ALA A 19 -2.55 5.18 -44.94
C ALA A 19 -3.55 6.04 -44.14
N LEU A 20 -4.52 5.39 -43.50
CA LEU A 20 -5.28 6.01 -42.41
C LEU A 20 -4.35 6.16 -41.21
N THR A 21 -3.82 7.33 -41.02
CA THR A 21 -3.20 7.73 -39.75
C THR A 21 -4.31 7.90 -38.74
N ILE A 22 -4.53 6.85 -37.92
CA ILE A 22 -5.32 6.98 -36.69
C ILE A 22 -4.45 7.72 -35.71
N ALA A 23 -4.64 9.02 -35.58
CA ALA A 23 -4.14 9.79 -34.48
C ALA A 23 -4.88 9.32 -33.23
N ALA A 24 -4.29 8.38 -32.49
CA ALA A 24 -4.72 8.05 -31.13
C ALA A 24 -4.41 9.27 -30.28
N VAL A 25 -5.38 10.15 -30.12
CA VAL A 25 -5.40 11.16 -29.08
C VAL A 25 -5.60 10.36 -27.79
N GLY A 26 -4.51 9.97 -27.18
CA GLY A 26 -4.48 9.38 -25.85
C GLY A 26 -4.87 10.44 -24.82
N GLY A 27 -6.16 10.70 -24.69
CA GLY A 27 -6.69 11.45 -23.57
C GLY A 27 -6.49 10.62 -22.31
N SER A 28 -5.43 10.93 -21.55
CA SER A 28 -5.29 10.43 -20.19
C SER A 28 -6.46 10.97 -19.37
N LEU A 29 -7.47 10.14 -19.17
CA LEU A 29 -8.53 10.43 -18.21
C LEU A 29 -7.88 10.44 -16.82
N VAL A 30 -7.49 11.61 -16.36
CA VAL A 30 -7.09 11.83 -14.98
C VAL A 30 -8.35 11.67 -14.13
N VAL A 31 -8.55 10.49 -13.56
CA VAL A 31 -9.62 10.24 -12.60
C VAL A 31 -9.26 11.02 -11.33
N PRO A 32 -10.07 12.03 -10.92
CA PRO A 32 -9.83 12.74 -9.68
C PRO A 32 -9.92 11.74 -8.53
N GLY A 33 -8.81 11.52 -7.81
CA GLY A 33 -8.72 10.55 -6.73
C GLY A 33 -7.64 9.48 -6.93
N ALA A 34 -7.33 9.07 -8.16
CA ALA A 34 -6.29 8.07 -8.43
C ALA A 34 -4.90 8.53 -7.98
N ALA A 35 -4.56 9.80 -8.15
CA ALA A 35 -3.30 10.38 -7.68
C ALA A 35 -3.19 10.37 -6.15
N GLY A 36 -4.30 10.65 -5.45
CA GLY A 36 -4.36 10.61 -3.99
C GLY A 36 -4.21 9.19 -3.42
N GLU A 37 -4.81 8.19 -4.05
CA GLU A 37 -4.66 6.79 -3.65
C GLU A 37 -3.25 6.25 -3.92
N ALA A 38 -2.64 6.59 -5.04
CA ALA A 38 -1.27 6.23 -5.36
C ALA A 38 -0.28 6.84 -4.36
N ALA A 39 -0.44 8.11 -4.01
CA ALA A 39 0.37 8.78 -3.00
C ALA A 39 0.19 8.15 -1.60
N ALA A 40 -1.05 7.85 -1.20
CA ALA A 40 -1.35 7.17 0.07
C ALA A 40 -0.72 5.77 0.11
N ALA A 41 -0.78 5.01 -0.98
CA ALA A 41 -0.13 3.70 -1.09
C ALA A 41 1.39 3.79 -0.96
N THR A 42 2.01 4.82 -1.53
CA THR A 42 3.46 5.08 -1.41
C THR A 42 3.85 5.37 0.03
N HIS A 43 3.10 6.24 0.74
CA HIS A 43 3.35 6.54 2.15
C HIS A 43 3.14 5.30 3.05
N ALA A 44 2.10 4.51 2.80
CA ALA A 44 1.81 3.30 3.55
C ALA A 44 2.94 2.25 3.40
N THR A 45 3.39 2.01 2.16
CA THR A 45 4.51 1.11 1.88
C THR A 45 5.81 1.58 2.54
N LYS A 46 6.10 2.87 2.49
CA LYS A 46 7.27 3.46 3.14
C LYS A 46 7.19 3.33 4.66
N ALA A 47 6.03 3.63 5.26
CA ALA A 47 5.82 3.48 6.70
C ALA A 47 5.99 2.02 7.17
N LEU A 48 5.47 1.06 6.40
CA LEU A 48 5.64 -0.36 6.67
C LEU A 48 7.13 -0.77 6.69
N LYS A 49 7.91 -0.33 5.70
CA LYS A 49 9.35 -0.59 5.64
C LYS A 49 10.10 0.02 6.84
N ILE A 50 9.71 1.24 7.24
CA ILE A 50 10.29 1.91 8.40
C ILE A 50 9.96 1.14 9.68
N ALA A 51 8.72 0.71 9.90
CA ALA A 51 8.35 -0.11 11.05
C ALA A 51 9.13 -1.43 11.09
N ALA A 52 9.27 -2.11 9.96
CA ALA A 52 10.07 -3.33 9.83
C ALA A 52 11.54 -3.11 10.18
N SER A 53 12.12 -1.97 9.79
CA SER A 53 13.52 -1.62 10.14
C SER A 53 13.74 -1.39 11.63
N LYS A 54 12.67 -1.20 12.40
CA LYS A 54 12.71 -1.05 13.86
C LYS A 54 12.57 -2.37 14.62
N ARG A 55 12.59 -3.50 13.92
CA ARG A 55 12.59 -4.83 14.56
C ARG A 55 13.64 -4.92 15.67
N GLY A 56 13.22 -5.42 16.84
CA GLY A 56 14.08 -5.56 17.99
C GLY A 56 14.19 -4.30 18.88
N ALA A 57 13.66 -3.16 18.46
CA ALA A 57 13.62 -1.96 19.30
C ALA A 57 12.74 -2.20 20.52
N PRO A 58 13.22 -1.89 21.76
CA PRO A 58 12.48 -2.15 22.98
C PRO A 58 11.16 -1.36 23.03
N TYR A 59 10.14 -1.99 23.62
CA TYR A 59 8.93 -1.29 24.00
C TYR A 59 9.22 -0.35 25.19
N ALA A 60 8.67 0.85 25.13
CA ALA A 60 8.58 1.74 26.28
C ALA A 60 7.28 2.54 26.18
N TRP A 61 6.51 2.56 27.27
CA TRP A 61 5.28 3.34 27.35
C TRP A 61 5.55 4.82 27.07
N GLY A 62 4.73 5.43 26.23
CA GLY A 62 4.87 6.83 25.84
C GLY A 62 5.97 7.13 24.82
N ALA A 63 6.78 6.15 24.41
CA ALA A 63 7.89 6.35 23.49
C ALA A 63 7.44 6.39 22.02
N THR A 64 8.02 7.35 21.29
CA THR A 64 7.72 7.60 19.86
C THR A 64 8.97 7.44 18.97
N GLY A 65 10.00 6.77 19.48
CA GLY A 65 11.25 6.54 18.76
C GLY A 65 12.33 7.59 19.04
N PRO A 66 13.47 7.47 18.39
CA PRO A 66 13.82 6.51 17.33
C PRO A 66 14.28 5.13 17.82
N TYR A 67 14.54 4.95 19.13
CA TYR A 67 15.14 3.73 19.70
C TYR A 67 14.16 2.88 20.52
N ARG A 68 13.10 3.47 21.04
CA ARG A 68 12.05 2.83 21.82
C ARG A 68 10.68 3.27 21.33
N PHE A 69 9.69 2.41 21.46
CA PHE A 69 8.35 2.66 20.93
C PHE A 69 7.28 2.05 21.85
N ASP A 70 6.12 2.73 21.97
CA ASP A 70 4.88 2.02 22.23
C ASP A 70 4.14 1.75 20.91
N CYS A 71 2.97 1.11 20.98
CA CYS A 71 2.25 0.68 19.79
C CYS A 71 1.92 1.83 18.82
N SER A 72 1.29 2.89 19.32
CA SER A 72 0.93 4.07 18.52
C SER A 72 2.12 4.98 18.24
N GLY A 73 3.17 4.93 19.06
CA GLY A 73 4.44 5.62 18.82
C GLY A 73 5.19 5.05 17.64
N LEU A 74 5.18 3.72 17.44
CA LEU A 74 5.78 3.10 16.27
C LEU A 74 5.06 3.50 14.98
N THR A 75 3.74 3.47 14.97
CA THR A 75 2.95 3.88 13.80
C THR A 75 3.13 5.37 13.51
N LEU A 76 3.07 6.22 14.53
CA LEU A 76 3.31 7.66 14.43
C LEU A 76 4.69 7.96 13.82
N TYR A 77 5.73 7.35 14.36
CA TYR A 77 7.10 7.51 13.87
C TYR A 77 7.24 7.07 12.41
N SER A 78 6.72 5.89 12.10
CA SER A 78 6.82 5.30 10.77
C SER A 78 6.13 6.15 9.71
N PHE A 79 4.92 6.62 9.99
CA PHE A 79 4.19 7.49 9.08
C PHE A 79 4.77 8.90 9.01
N LYS A 80 5.26 9.46 10.11
CA LYS A 80 5.97 10.75 10.09
C LYS A 80 7.19 10.70 9.16
N LYS A 81 7.99 9.66 9.25
CA LYS A 81 9.15 9.44 8.35
C LYS A 81 8.73 9.15 6.90
N ALA A 82 7.53 8.65 6.70
CA ALA A 82 6.94 8.46 5.39
C ALA A 82 6.25 9.73 4.83
N GLY A 83 6.23 10.83 5.58
CA GLY A 83 5.64 12.11 5.16
C GLY A 83 4.19 12.32 5.55
N LYS A 84 3.65 11.55 6.51
CA LYS A 84 2.28 11.66 7.02
C LYS A 84 2.25 11.84 8.53
N LYS A 85 1.44 12.76 9.01
CA LYS A 85 1.24 12.99 10.45
C LYS A 85 0.09 12.16 10.98
N LEU A 86 0.33 11.41 12.06
CA LEU A 86 -0.68 10.71 12.84
C LEU A 86 -0.80 11.32 14.24
N PRO A 87 -1.97 11.25 14.88
CA PRO A 87 -2.12 11.62 16.28
C PRO A 87 -1.37 10.66 17.20
N ARG A 88 -1.28 11.01 18.48
CA ARG A 88 -0.45 10.28 19.46
C ARG A 88 -1.01 8.90 19.83
N THR A 89 -2.31 8.79 20.09
CA THR A 89 -2.89 7.55 20.63
C THR A 89 -3.51 6.67 19.55
N ALA A 90 -3.61 5.36 19.81
CA ALA A 90 -4.23 4.41 18.89
C ALA A 90 -5.69 4.78 18.55
N ALA A 91 -6.47 5.21 19.55
CA ALA A 91 -7.86 5.62 19.34
C ALA A 91 -7.97 6.87 18.45
N GLN A 92 -7.11 7.86 18.68
CA GLN A 92 -7.06 9.06 17.83
C GLN A 92 -6.61 8.73 16.41
N GLN A 93 -5.66 7.81 16.24
CA GLN A 93 -5.22 7.34 14.93
C GLN A 93 -6.37 6.64 14.17
N TYR A 94 -7.17 5.81 14.87
CA TYR A 94 -8.34 5.20 14.29
C TYR A 94 -9.33 6.26 13.77
N ASN A 95 -9.65 7.26 14.58
CA ASN A 95 -10.56 8.33 14.19
C ASN A 95 -10.03 9.18 13.02
N LYS A 96 -8.72 9.30 12.86
CA LYS A 96 -8.08 10.08 11.80
C LYS A 96 -7.97 9.31 10.46
N THR A 97 -8.07 8.00 10.47
CA THR A 97 -7.93 7.16 9.27
C THR A 97 -9.26 7.01 8.52
N ARG A 98 -9.19 6.67 7.24
CA ARG A 98 -10.35 6.16 6.51
C ARG A 98 -10.59 4.72 6.93
N HIS A 99 -11.73 4.43 7.52
CA HIS A 99 -12.11 3.08 7.91
C HIS A 99 -12.32 2.22 6.65
N ILE A 100 -11.79 1.02 6.66
CA ILE A 100 -11.89 0.08 5.55
C ILE A 100 -12.31 -1.31 6.05
N SER A 101 -12.93 -2.09 5.17
CA SER A 101 -13.29 -3.47 5.48
C SER A 101 -12.05 -4.38 5.51
N ALA A 102 -12.18 -5.52 6.17
CA ALA A 102 -11.13 -6.53 6.20
C ALA A 102 -10.77 -7.04 4.79
N LYS A 103 -11.73 -7.08 3.86
CA LYS A 103 -11.49 -7.48 2.46
C LYS A 103 -10.67 -6.46 1.67
N SER A 104 -10.76 -5.20 2.04
CA SER A 104 -10.08 -4.09 1.34
C SER A 104 -8.71 -3.74 1.93
N ARG A 105 -8.27 -4.45 2.99
CA ARG A 105 -6.99 -4.17 3.64
C ARG A 105 -5.80 -4.45 2.73
N ARG A 106 -4.80 -3.60 2.80
CA ARG A 106 -3.54 -3.71 2.04
C ARG A 106 -2.36 -3.54 2.99
N ALA A 107 -1.20 -4.07 2.60
CA ALA A 107 0.04 -3.84 3.35
C ALA A 107 0.28 -2.33 3.55
N GLY A 108 0.60 -1.94 4.78
CA GLY A 108 0.73 -0.54 5.19
C GLY A 108 -0.52 0.08 5.81
N ASP A 109 -1.69 -0.56 5.74
CA ASP A 109 -2.87 -0.13 6.49
C ASP A 109 -2.66 -0.35 8.00
N LEU A 110 -3.37 0.41 8.82
CA LEU A 110 -3.34 0.24 10.27
C LEU A 110 -4.37 -0.81 10.71
N VAL A 111 -3.97 -1.63 11.67
CA VAL A 111 -4.83 -2.61 12.35
C VAL A 111 -5.03 -2.16 13.78
N PHE A 112 -6.26 -1.91 14.16
CA PHE A 112 -6.65 -1.42 15.47
C PHE A 112 -7.35 -2.52 16.26
N PHE A 113 -6.80 -2.87 17.40
CA PHE A 113 -7.38 -3.85 18.31
C PHE A 113 -8.32 -3.14 19.28
N HIS A 114 -9.50 -3.69 19.46
CA HIS A 114 -10.54 -3.05 20.26
C HIS A 114 -11.26 -4.03 21.18
N SER A 115 -11.81 -3.49 22.26
CA SER A 115 -12.77 -4.14 23.14
C SER A 115 -14.01 -3.28 23.21
N GLY A 116 -15.15 -3.77 22.71
CA GLY A 116 -16.31 -2.93 22.47
C GLY A 116 -15.95 -1.78 21.53
N ARG A 117 -16.12 -0.54 22.02
CA ARG A 117 -15.78 0.68 21.26
C ARG A 117 -14.39 1.24 21.58
N SER A 118 -13.68 0.65 22.53
CA SER A 118 -12.37 1.14 22.98
C SER A 118 -11.24 0.52 22.19
N VAL A 119 -10.46 1.34 21.50
CA VAL A 119 -9.23 0.94 20.81
C VAL A 119 -8.08 0.99 21.81
N TYR A 120 -7.43 -0.14 22.03
CA TYR A 120 -6.35 -0.27 23.01
C TYR A 120 -4.97 -0.54 22.41
N HIS A 121 -4.90 -0.95 21.13
CA HIS A 121 -3.64 -1.28 20.48
C HIS A 121 -3.70 -1.03 18.99
N VAL A 122 -2.54 -0.84 18.34
CA VAL A 122 -2.40 -0.63 16.91
C VAL A 122 -1.11 -1.25 16.37
N GLY A 123 -1.17 -1.73 15.13
CA GLY A 123 0.00 -2.16 14.36
C GLY A 123 -0.15 -1.81 12.88
N ILE A 124 0.91 -1.99 12.10
CA ILE A 124 0.91 -1.79 10.65
C ILE A 124 0.77 -3.15 9.96
N TYR A 125 -0.24 -3.31 9.14
CA TYR A 125 -0.52 -4.55 8.41
C TYR A 125 0.61 -4.86 7.42
N ALA A 126 1.19 -6.05 7.54
CA ALA A 126 2.30 -6.51 6.71
C ALA A 126 1.88 -7.48 5.59
N GLY A 127 0.56 -7.75 5.49
CA GLY A 127 0.05 -8.82 4.62
C GLY A 127 -0.03 -10.17 5.33
N LYS A 128 -0.73 -11.12 4.72
CA LYS A 128 -0.85 -12.52 5.20
C LYS A 128 -1.27 -12.63 6.68
N GLY A 129 -2.16 -11.72 7.15
CA GLY A 129 -2.66 -11.73 8.52
C GLY A 129 -1.63 -11.34 9.59
N LYS A 130 -0.56 -10.65 9.23
CA LYS A 130 0.52 -10.24 10.14
C LYS A 130 0.60 -8.73 10.25
N ILE A 131 1.14 -8.26 11.39
CA ILE A 131 1.40 -6.85 11.69
C ILE A 131 2.82 -6.65 12.21
N TRP A 132 3.38 -5.46 11.94
CA TRP A 132 4.49 -4.90 12.70
C TRP A 132 3.92 -4.07 13.85
N HIS A 133 4.34 -4.35 15.07
CA HIS A 133 3.88 -3.63 16.25
C HIS A 133 4.91 -3.63 17.38
N ALA A 134 4.73 -2.74 18.35
CA ALA A 134 5.41 -2.75 19.65
C ALA A 134 4.39 -3.23 20.70
N PRO A 135 4.49 -4.47 21.21
CA PRO A 135 3.41 -5.12 21.95
C PRO A 135 3.15 -4.54 23.34
N LYS A 136 4.13 -4.63 24.24
CA LYS A 136 4.01 -4.30 25.67
C LYS A 136 5.39 -4.18 26.33
N THR A 137 5.41 -3.70 27.55
CA THR A 137 6.62 -3.66 28.40
C THR A 137 7.30 -5.04 28.49
N GLY A 138 8.61 -5.05 28.36
CA GLY A 138 9.43 -6.26 28.33
C GLY A 138 9.53 -6.92 26.96
N ASP A 139 8.87 -6.37 25.95
CA ASP A 139 8.85 -6.89 24.60
C ASP A 139 9.56 -5.93 23.62
N VAL A 140 9.66 -6.34 22.37
CA VAL A 140 10.33 -5.57 21.30
C VAL A 140 9.42 -5.42 20.08
N VAL A 141 9.73 -4.46 19.21
CA VAL A 141 9.10 -4.37 17.89
C VAL A 141 9.31 -5.66 17.13
N ARG A 142 8.22 -6.26 16.69
CA ARG A 142 8.24 -7.55 15.98
C ARG A 142 7.12 -7.70 14.98
N LEU A 143 7.29 -8.66 14.07
CA LEU A 143 6.24 -9.14 13.18
C LEU A 143 5.46 -10.24 13.91
N GLN A 144 4.15 -10.11 13.98
CA GLN A 144 3.28 -11.06 14.66
C GLN A 144 1.98 -11.28 13.91
N LYS A 145 1.43 -12.49 13.99
CA LYS A 145 0.08 -12.79 13.51
C LYS A 145 -0.96 -11.98 14.30
N ILE A 146 -2.00 -11.51 13.61
CA ILE A 146 -3.19 -10.96 14.26
C ILE A 146 -3.83 -12.10 15.06
N TRP A 147 -3.98 -11.89 16.38
CA TRP A 147 -4.35 -12.95 17.36
C TRP A 147 -5.83 -12.96 17.73
N THR A 148 -6.61 -12.03 17.21
CA THR A 148 -8.04 -11.92 17.50
C THR A 148 -8.79 -11.42 16.28
N SER A 149 -10.09 -11.69 16.20
CA SER A 149 -10.99 -11.10 15.20
C SER A 149 -11.49 -9.70 15.56
N ASN A 150 -11.30 -9.27 16.85
CA ASN A 150 -11.72 -7.95 17.31
C ASN A 150 -10.74 -6.86 16.85
N VAL A 151 -10.71 -6.66 15.55
CA VAL A 151 -9.86 -5.67 14.90
C VAL A 151 -10.64 -4.86 13.86
N TRP A 152 -10.31 -3.59 13.81
CA TRP A 152 -10.72 -2.68 12.74
C TRP A 152 -9.53 -2.30 11.88
N TYR A 153 -9.80 -1.87 10.67
CA TYR A 153 -8.76 -1.46 9.73
C TYR A 153 -8.95 -0.01 9.32
N GLY A 154 -7.84 0.71 9.21
CA GLY A 154 -7.83 2.10 8.77
C GLY A 154 -6.71 2.40 7.81
N ARG A 155 -7.00 3.20 6.80
CA ARG A 155 -6.04 3.69 5.83
C ARG A 155 -5.69 5.14 6.08
N VAL A 156 -4.41 5.43 6.18
CA VAL A 156 -3.90 6.80 6.30
C VAL A 156 -4.08 7.50 4.97
N LYS A 157 -4.70 8.68 5.01
CA LYS A 157 -4.97 9.52 3.82
C LYS A 157 -3.75 10.33 3.39
#